data_f41df40ccc285c7897d9b73246f2b74d
#
_entry.id   f41df40ccc285c7897d9b73246f2b74d
#
_cell.length_a   1.000
_cell.length_b   1.000
_cell.length_c   1.000
_cell.angle_alpha   90.00
_cell.angle_beta   90.00
_cell.angle_gamma   90.00
#
_symmetry.space_group_name_H-M   'P 1'
#
loop_
_entity.id
_entity.type
_entity.pdbx_description
1 polymer ?
#
loop_
_entity_poly.entity_id
_entity_poly.type
_entity_poly.pdbx_seq_one_letter_code
_entity_poly.pdbx_strand_id
1 'polypeptide(L)'
;MNKVLLMGRLTRDPEIRYMSGEKATTIASYTLAVERRYKREGETTADFLRCIAFGRTAEFAEKYFYKGIRIIVIGRLQTGNYTNHKGQKVYTTDVIVEEQEFAESRRSNDIPAVSEFDTRTDSDGFMNIPDGIDEELPFH
;
A
#
# COMPACT_ATOMS: atom_id res chain seq x y z
N MET A 1 -15.13 15.12 -9.07
CA MET A 1 -14.65 13.85 -8.47
C MET A 1 -13.16 13.94 -8.28
N ASN A 2 -12.67 13.48 -7.12
CA ASN A 2 -11.24 13.55 -6.81
C ASN A 2 -10.84 12.16 -6.29
N LYS A 3 -10.24 11.36 -7.15
CA LYS A 3 -9.91 9.98 -6.82
C LYS A 3 -8.57 9.61 -7.42
N VAL A 4 -7.74 8.96 -6.64
CA VAL A 4 -6.43 8.51 -7.08
C VAL A 4 -6.31 7.03 -6.74
N LEU A 5 -5.75 6.28 -7.66
CA LEU A 5 -5.51 4.86 -7.48
C LEU A 5 -4.04 4.62 -7.81
N LEU A 6 -3.27 4.20 -6.81
CA LEU A 6 -1.82 4.05 -6.96
C LEU A 6 -1.37 2.69 -6.50
N MET A 7 -0.38 2.13 -7.17
CA MET A 7 0.31 0.94 -6.72
C MET A 7 1.79 1.23 -6.73
N GLY A 8 2.45 1.00 -5.62
CA GLY A 8 3.88 1.28 -5.52
C GLY A 8 4.48 0.67 -4.28
N ARG A 9 5.76 0.96 -4.06
CA ARG A 9 6.48 0.44 -2.90
C ARG A 9 6.82 1.58 -1.96
N LEU A 10 6.78 1.28 -0.67
CA LEU A 10 7.20 2.27 0.31
C LEU A 10 8.70 2.50 0.20
N THR A 11 9.10 3.75 0.23
CA THR A 11 10.52 4.11 0.15
C THR A 11 11.22 4.02 1.49
N ARG A 12 10.44 4.02 2.57
CA ARG A 12 10.95 3.86 3.93
C ARG A 12 9.78 3.45 4.82
N ASP A 13 10.08 3.11 6.07
CA ASP A 13 9.02 2.77 7.01
C ASP A 13 8.09 3.96 7.21
N PRO A 14 6.81 3.73 7.47
CA PRO A 14 5.88 4.82 7.70
C PRO A 14 6.27 5.64 8.94
N GLU A 15 6.07 6.93 8.83
CA GLU A 15 6.31 7.82 9.96
C GLU A 15 4.97 7.97 10.69
N ILE A 16 4.96 7.66 11.97
CA ILE A 16 3.72 7.62 12.74
C ILE A 16 3.69 8.76 13.74
N ARG A 17 2.55 9.42 13.81
CA ARG A 17 2.32 10.47 14.79
C ARG A 17 1.00 10.21 15.48
N TYR A 18 0.96 10.54 16.76
CA TYR A 18 -0.26 10.40 17.54
C TYR A 18 -0.71 11.79 17.98
N MET A 19 -1.93 12.14 17.59
CA MET A 19 -2.49 13.43 18.02
C MET A 19 -3.27 13.22 19.29
N SER A 20 -3.02 14.04 20.28
CA SER A 20 -3.72 13.98 21.55
C SER A 20 -4.84 15.02 21.55
N GLY A 21 -5.81 14.85 22.45
CA GLY A 21 -6.92 15.77 22.54
C GLY A 21 -8.25 15.04 22.51
N GLU A 22 -9.33 15.77 22.31
CA GLU A 22 -10.64 15.17 22.31
C GLU A 22 -10.79 14.13 21.23
N LYS A 23 -10.08 14.29 20.11
CA LYS A 23 -10.11 13.34 19.02
C LYS A 23 -8.71 12.81 18.79
N ALA A 24 -8.27 11.99 19.72
CA ALA A 24 -6.97 11.34 19.57
C ALA A 24 -6.99 10.51 18.29
N THR A 25 -6.04 10.74 17.44
CA THR A 25 -5.98 10.08 16.13
C THR A 25 -4.54 9.73 15.78
N THR A 26 -4.37 8.57 15.18
CA THR A 26 -3.08 8.16 14.66
C THR A 26 -2.96 8.66 13.23
N ILE A 27 -1.80 9.19 12.88
CA ILE A 27 -1.52 9.66 11.53
C ILE A 27 -0.28 8.95 11.04
N ALA A 28 -0.36 8.37 9.86
CA ALA A 28 0.78 7.70 9.23
C ALA A 28 1.10 8.41 7.93
N SER A 29 2.37 8.72 7.72
CA SER A 29 2.84 9.30 6.46
C SER A 29 3.85 8.36 5.84
N TYR A 30 3.72 8.13 4.55
CA TYR A 30 4.71 7.35 3.83
C TYR A 30 4.78 7.81 2.40
N THR A 31 5.88 7.49 1.74
CA THR A 31 6.08 7.88 0.34
C THR A 31 6.10 6.62 -0.50
N LEU A 32 5.29 6.61 -1.54
CA LEU A 32 5.25 5.51 -2.48
C LEU A 32 6.10 5.84 -3.70
N ALA A 33 6.88 4.87 -4.13
CA ALA A 33 7.58 4.93 -5.40
C ALA A 33 6.69 4.22 -6.41
N VAL A 34 6.08 4.98 -7.29
CA VAL A 34 5.17 4.44 -8.30
C VAL A 34 5.89 4.44 -9.63
N GLU A 35 6.06 3.28 -10.24
CA GLU A 35 6.79 3.18 -11.49
C GLU A 35 6.03 3.85 -12.62
N ARG A 36 6.78 4.56 -13.45
CA ARG A 36 6.19 5.17 -14.63
C ARG A 36 5.97 4.10 -15.68
N ARG A 37 4.84 4.19 -16.36
CA ARG A 37 4.51 3.23 -17.40
C ARG A 37 5.49 3.31 -18.56
N TYR A 38 5.86 4.55 -18.95
CA TYR A 38 6.81 4.77 -20.04
C TYR A 38 8.08 5.36 -19.44
N LYS A 39 9.18 4.65 -19.64
CA LYS A 39 10.47 5.08 -19.08
C LYS A 39 11.37 5.50 -20.21
N ARG A 40 12.06 6.59 -20.01
CA ARG A 40 13.05 7.06 -20.97
C ARG A 40 14.42 6.91 -20.37
N GLU A 41 15.38 6.62 -21.22
CA GLU A 41 16.75 6.47 -20.77
C GLU A 41 17.24 7.77 -20.16
N GLY A 42 17.86 7.69 -18.99
CA GLY A 42 18.39 8.88 -18.33
C GLY A 42 17.36 9.65 -17.51
N GLU A 43 16.11 9.22 -17.49
CA GLU A 43 15.07 9.90 -16.71
C GLU A 43 14.68 9.07 -15.51
N THR A 44 14.02 9.73 -14.58
CA THR A 44 13.49 9.06 -13.40
C THR A 44 12.48 8.02 -13.82
N THR A 45 12.59 6.83 -13.28
CA THR A 45 11.70 5.74 -13.65
C THR A 45 10.51 5.61 -12.71
N ALA A 46 10.47 6.40 -11.64
CA ALA A 46 9.38 6.34 -10.69
C ALA A 46 9.01 7.73 -10.21
N ASP A 47 7.76 7.88 -9.82
CA ASP A 47 7.29 9.10 -9.18
C ASP A 47 7.15 8.80 -7.69
N PHE A 48 7.55 9.77 -6.88
CA PHE A 48 7.50 9.61 -5.42
C PHE A 48 6.34 10.45 -4.89
N LEU A 49 5.36 9.77 -4.33
CA LEU A 49 4.12 10.41 -3.93
C LEU A 49 3.91 10.23 -2.44
N ARG A 50 3.70 11.34 -1.74
CA ARG A 50 3.47 11.29 -0.30
C ARG A 50 2.03 10.94 -0.01
N CYS A 51 1.84 9.97 0.87
CA CYS A 51 0.53 9.50 1.27
C CYS A 51 0.35 9.72 2.75
N ILE A 52 -0.84 10.16 3.14
CA ILE A 52 -1.16 10.42 4.55
C ILE A 52 -2.41 9.64 4.89
N ALA A 53 -2.32 8.81 5.94
CA ALA A 53 -3.43 8.01 6.41
C ALA A 53 -3.81 8.45 7.81
N PHE A 54 -5.08 8.34 8.13
CA PHE A 54 -5.60 8.73 9.44
C PHE A 54 -6.37 7.59 10.08
N GLY A 55 -6.38 7.54 11.40
CA GLY A 55 -7.21 6.62 12.15
C GLY A 55 -6.83 5.18 11.93
N ARG A 56 -7.81 4.34 11.63
CA ARG A 56 -7.58 2.92 11.46
C ARG A 56 -6.63 2.61 10.32
N THR A 57 -6.73 3.38 9.26
CA THR A 57 -5.86 3.20 8.11
C THR A 57 -4.40 3.44 8.52
N ALA A 58 -4.19 4.45 9.37
CA ALA A 58 -2.86 4.76 9.87
C ALA A 58 -2.36 3.65 10.80
N GLU A 59 -3.23 3.14 11.65
CA GLU A 59 -2.86 2.06 12.56
C GLU A 59 -2.48 0.79 11.79
N PHE A 60 -3.19 0.52 10.71
CA PHE A 60 -2.88 -0.62 9.86
C PHE A 60 -1.50 -0.44 9.24
N ALA A 61 -1.21 0.76 8.77
CA ALA A 61 0.10 1.04 8.18
C ALA A 61 1.21 0.87 9.22
N GLU A 62 0.96 1.32 10.44
CA GLU A 62 1.93 1.19 11.51
C GLU A 62 2.28 -0.26 11.79
N LYS A 63 1.26 -1.11 11.78
CA LYS A 63 1.47 -2.53 12.10
C LYS A 63 2.07 -3.34 10.99
N TYR A 64 1.69 -3.05 9.75
CA TYR A 64 1.97 -3.99 8.67
C TYR A 64 2.84 -3.44 7.55
N PHE A 65 3.00 -2.14 7.44
CA PHE A 65 3.76 -1.59 6.33
C PHE A 65 5.21 -1.35 6.75
N TYR A 66 6.12 -1.58 5.79
CA TYR A 66 7.54 -1.38 6.02
C TYR A 66 8.19 -1.02 4.70
N LYS A 67 9.43 -0.56 4.78
CA LYS A 67 10.18 -0.17 3.60
C LYS A 67 10.20 -1.29 2.57
N GLY A 68 9.87 -0.97 1.35
CA GLY A 68 9.94 -1.90 0.23
C GLY A 68 8.67 -2.69 -0.05
N ILE A 69 7.69 -2.66 0.86
CA ILE A 69 6.47 -3.41 0.62
C ILE A 69 5.66 -2.77 -0.50
N ARG A 70 5.04 -3.58 -1.32
CA ARG A 70 4.20 -3.09 -2.41
C ARG A 70 2.75 -3.06 -1.95
N ILE A 71 2.12 -1.92 -2.12
CA ILE A 71 0.72 -1.75 -1.69
C ILE A 71 -0.07 -1.02 -2.75
N ILE A 72 -1.38 -1.09 -2.61
CA ILE A 72 -2.30 -0.32 -3.43
C ILE A 72 -2.95 0.72 -2.52
N VAL A 73 -2.99 1.95 -2.97
CA VAL A 73 -3.62 3.03 -2.23
C VAL A 73 -4.74 3.62 -3.08
N ILE A 74 -5.89 3.78 -2.45
CA ILE A 74 -7.02 4.47 -3.06
C ILE A 74 -7.27 5.69 -2.18
N GLY A 75 -7.32 6.87 -2.78
CA GLY A 75 -7.51 8.07 -2.02
C GLY A 75 -7.86 9.25 -2.89
N ARG A 76 -7.53 10.43 -2.40
CA ARG A 76 -7.79 11.67 -3.12
C ARG A 76 -6.59 12.58 -2.99
N LEU A 77 -6.45 13.48 -3.94
CA LEU A 77 -5.38 14.47 -3.88
C LEU A 77 -5.82 15.63 -3.01
N GLN A 78 -4.90 16.13 -2.23
CA GLN A 78 -5.16 17.32 -1.43
C GLN A 78 -3.97 18.25 -1.56
N THR A 79 -4.23 19.48 -1.95
CA THR A 79 -3.17 20.47 -2.06
C THR A 79 -3.14 21.31 -0.78
N GLY A 80 -1.98 21.84 -0.49
CA GLY A 80 -1.81 22.72 0.65
C GLY A 80 -0.63 23.62 0.42
N ASN A 81 -0.31 24.44 1.40
CA ASN A 81 0.86 25.28 1.32
C ASN A 81 1.31 25.65 2.72
N TYR A 82 2.58 26.00 2.82
CA TYR A 82 3.12 26.51 4.06
C TYR A 82 4.24 27.51 3.70
N THR A 83 4.61 28.33 4.66
CA THR A 83 5.69 29.28 4.48
C THR A 83 6.93 28.71 5.14
N ASN A 84 8.02 28.59 4.38
CA ASN A 84 9.26 28.06 4.94
C ASN A 84 10.00 29.17 5.72
N HIS A 85 11.13 28.84 6.32
CA HIS A 85 11.84 29.85 7.13
C HIS A 85 12.46 30.95 6.29
N LYS A 86 12.49 30.80 4.98
CA LYS A 86 13.00 31.88 4.12
C LYS A 86 11.87 32.79 3.70
N GLY A 87 10.66 32.58 4.22
CA GLY A 87 9.52 33.40 3.88
C GLY A 87 8.88 33.06 2.55
N GLN A 88 9.28 31.96 1.93
CA GLN A 88 8.74 31.57 0.65
C GLN A 88 7.56 30.63 0.85
N LYS A 89 6.55 30.78 -0.01
CA LYS A 89 5.38 29.93 0.05
C LYS A 89 5.68 28.63 -0.70
N VAL A 90 5.49 27.53 -0.02
CA VAL A 90 5.73 26.21 -0.61
C VAL A 90 4.40 25.51 -0.77
N TYR A 91 4.13 25.02 -1.98
CA TYR A 91 2.89 24.31 -2.28
C TYR A 91 3.12 22.80 -2.19
N THR A 92 2.17 22.11 -1.64
CA THR A 92 2.27 20.66 -1.48
C THR A 92 1.08 19.98 -2.13
N THR A 93 1.29 18.72 -2.55
CA THR A 93 0.22 17.88 -3.06
C THR A 93 0.41 16.53 -2.44
N ASP A 94 -0.56 16.10 -1.66
CA ASP A 94 -0.49 14.84 -0.94
C ASP A 94 -1.66 13.96 -1.33
N VAL A 95 -1.50 12.67 -1.14
CA VAL A 95 -2.58 11.70 -1.34
C VAL A 95 -3.14 11.39 0.04
N ILE A 96 -4.41 11.71 0.25
CA ILE A 96 -5.09 11.36 1.49
C ILE A 96 -5.65 9.97 1.29
N VAL A 97 -5.19 9.02 2.07
CA VAL A 97 -5.51 7.62 1.89
C VAL A 97 -6.91 7.33 2.42
N GLU A 98 -7.73 6.72 1.57
CA GLU A 98 -9.06 6.27 1.97
C GLU A 98 -9.06 4.78 2.20
N GLU A 99 -8.34 4.03 1.34
CA GLU A 99 -8.19 2.59 1.47
C GLU A 99 -6.80 2.19 1.09
N GLN A 100 -6.31 1.12 1.64
CA GLN A 100 -5.00 0.59 1.28
C GLN A 100 -5.02 -0.93 1.43
N GLU A 101 -4.29 -1.61 0.53
CA GLU A 101 -4.24 -3.06 0.53
C GLU A 101 -2.85 -3.52 0.14
N PHE A 102 -2.52 -4.74 0.50
CA PHE A 102 -1.26 -5.34 0.05
C PHE A 102 -1.38 -5.66 -1.44
N ALA A 103 -0.34 -5.36 -2.19
CA ALA A 103 -0.30 -5.66 -3.61
C ALA A 103 0.59 -6.86 -3.90
N GLU A 104 1.10 -7.51 -2.88
CA GLU A 104 1.89 -8.71 -3.05
C GLU A 104 1.61 -9.61 -1.87
N SER A 105 1.79 -10.90 -2.07
CA SER A 105 1.60 -11.85 -0.99
C SER A 105 2.72 -11.66 0.01
N ARG A 106 2.58 -12.26 1.16
CA ARG A 106 3.63 -12.24 2.14
C ARG A 106 4.93 -12.65 1.51
N ARG A 107 6.03 -12.16 2.05
CA ARG A 107 7.33 -12.53 1.52
C ARG A 107 7.44 -14.04 1.47
N SER A 108 8.00 -14.52 0.39
CA SER A 108 8.08 -15.95 0.17
C SER A 108 8.81 -16.67 1.29
N ASN A 109 9.74 -16.01 1.95
CA ASN A 109 10.43 -16.68 3.03
C ASN A 109 9.56 -16.75 4.29
N ASP A 110 8.45 -16.01 4.34
CA ASP A 110 7.57 -16.08 5.49
C ASP A 110 6.45 -17.07 5.16
N ILE A 111 6.36 -17.53 3.97
CA ILE A 111 5.37 -18.45 3.57
C ILE A 111 6.03 -19.71 3.22
N PRO A 112 6.26 -20.53 4.13
CA PRO A 112 6.99 -21.74 3.84
C PRO A 112 6.19 -22.52 2.92
N ALA A 113 6.71 -22.78 1.94
CA ALA A 113 6.19 -23.69 1.11
C ALA A 113 4.76 -23.65 1.04
N VAL A 114 4.40 -22.72 0.97
CA VAL A 114 3.15 -22.59 0.78
C VAL A 114 2.65 -23.49 -0.04
N SER A 115 3.36 -23.91 -0.39
CA SER A 115 3.05 -24.70 -1.21
C SER A 115 2.15 -25.65 -0.84
N GLU A 116 1.81 -25.73 -0.42
CA GLU A 116 1.00 -26.51 -0.17
C GLU A 116 -0.26 -26.25 -0.48
N PHE A 117 -0.51 -25.99 -0.92
CA PHE A 117 -1.61 -25.65 -1.27
C PHE A 117 -1.96 -25.56 -2.34
N ASP A 118 -1.44 -26.08 -2.65
CA ASP A 118 -1.64 -26.10 -3.28
C ASP A 118 -2.07 -26.60 -3.99
N THR A 119 -1.72 -27.15 -3.96
CA THR A 119 -1.90 -27.67 -4.06
C THR A 119 -2.66 -28.19 -4.31
N ARG A 120 -2.68 -28.71 -4.45
CA ARG A 120 -3.17 -29.26 -4.24
C ARG A 120 -3.92 -29.43 -4.55
N THR A 121 -3.81 -29.88 -5.00
CA THR A 121 -4.22 -30.23 -4.77
C THR A 121 -4.54 -30.68 -5.12
N ASP A 122 -4.38 -31.07 -5.55
CA ASP A 122 -4.46 -31.68 -5.30
C ASP A 122 -4.69 -31.97 -5.56
N SER A 123 -4.46 -32.21 -6.02
CA SER A 123 -4.41 -32.66 -5.61
C SER A 123 -4.79 -32.63 -5.83
N ASP A 124 -4.99 -33.00 -6.26
CA ASP A 124 -5.21 -32.98 -5.92
C ASP A 124 -5.49 -32.29 -6.20
N GLY A 125 -6.05 -33.21 -6.94
CA GLY A 125 -5.88 -32.60 -6.55
C GLY A 125 -6.34 -31.88 -7.06
N PHE A 126 -6.47 -32.21 -7.36
CA PHE A 126 -6.61 -31.64 -7.16
C PHE A 126 -7.07 -31.37 -7.18
N MET A 127 -7.24 -31.27 -7.65
CA MET A 127 -7.35 -31.08 -7.09
C MET A 127 -7.96 -30.85 -6.76
N ASN A 128 -8.61 -31.87 -6.98
CA ASN A 128 -8.90 -31.91 -6.26
C ASN A 128 -9.65 -31.66 -6.10
N ILE A 129 -10.33 -31.67 -6.46
CA ILE A 129 -10.79 -31.47 -5.90
C ILE A 129 -11.40 -31.62 -5.65
N PRO A 130 -11.68 -31.50 -5.81
CA PRO A 130 -11.96 -31.63 -5.20
C PRO A 130 -12.47 -31.56 -4.90
N ASP A 131 -13.07 -32.01 -5.23
CA ASP A 131 -13.33 -31.88 -4.62
C ASP A 131 -13.79 -31.37 -4.41
N GLY A 132 -14.42 -32.04 -5.27
CA GLY A 132 -14.39 -31.56 -4.67
C GLY A 132 -14.58 -30.72 -4.83
N ILE A 133 -14.70 -30.85 -5.25
CA ILE A 133 -14.44 -30.11 -5.01
C ILE A 133 -14.77 -29.44 -5.30
N ASP A 134 -14.94 -29.40 -5.64
CA ASP A 134 -14.80 -28.94 -5.43
C ASP A 134 -15.14 -28.23 -5.60
N GLU A 135 -15.21 -27.86 -6.00
CA GLU A 135 -15.01 -27.42 -5.63
C GLU A 135 -15.09 -26.41 -5.54
N GLU A 136 -15.27 -26.51 -6.24
CA GLU A 136 -14.94 -25.85 -5.76
C GLU A 136 -14.83 -24.71 -5.87
N LEU A 137 -15.11 -24.78 -6.51
CA LEU A 137 -14.58 -23.90 -6.28
C LEU A 137 -14.70 -22.91 -6.37
N PRO A 138 -14.89 -23.02 -6.99
CA PRO A 138 -14.51 -22.21 -6.75
C PRO A 138 -14.38 -21.31 -6.68
N PHE A 139 -14.42 -21.35 -6.89
CA PHE A 139 -13.81 -20.71 -6.34
C PHE A 139 -13.75 -19.95 -6.06
N HIS A 140 -13.94 -20.09 -6.61
CA HIS A 140 -13.47 -19.70 -5.72
C HIS A 140 -13.22 -19.12 -5.51
#